data_c1f70b5dcb9f06fcba8922c2c7e8d17e
#
_entry.id   c1f70b5dcb9f06fcba8922c2c7e8d17e
#
_cell.length_a   1.000
_cell.length_b   1.000
_cell.length_c   1.000
_cell.angle_alpha   90.00
_cell.angle_beta   90.00
_cell.angle_gamma   90.00
#
_symmetry.space_group_name_H-M   'P 1'
#
loop_
_entity.id
_entity.type
_entity.pdbx_description
1 polymer ?
#
loop_
_entity_poly.entity_id
_entity_poly.type
_entity_poly.pdbx_seq_one_letter_code
_entity_poly.pdbx_strand_id
1 'polypeptide(L)'
;MSHVEDPETVARLEARAPLGLNAAVWSRIAGAGSRMSRWPWWAQVAGLYILARLVSACIFMAAALHQGVNPWFPAKPDYWNFINIWDARWYAEALQTGYPALLPTDDIGTVQESTWAFYPLFPVLGRVVSGLTGTGPAWSLTAIALICGLGAALVAYRIFRHRAAHRAALWGTVFLAAFPVAPVLQVPYAESLNLLLLGGALLLVMERRYLWAMPVVVLMCLSRPTGVPFAVMMGLLFLYRAWQRLTALGPTMHGPTIQRPALQNPGGVPVHSTPQLWSLAGLTAVSGIGALLWPAIAWAVTGDPGAYTKTETAWRGDDLVPFKPWFDAGIMLFGPTIGVLAPFLFVAAFTLLMMSRPVVALGTELRLWCCCYMGYLLVFLHPQTSTFRLLLPLFPLALSAALLSRSRAYRGAVVVMFVLLQIVWIVWLWAWAPLPGGGDYPP
;
A
#
# COMPACT_ATOMS: atom_id res chain seq x y z
N MET A 1 4.96 31.09 -53.12
CA MET A 1 4.01 30.04 -53.54
C MET A 1 3.51 29.39 -52.27
N SER A 2 2.34 29.87 -51.79
CA SER A 2 1.69 29.36 -50.58
C SER A 2 0.76 28.22 -51.00
N HIS A 3 1.08 26.98 -50.51
CA HIS A 3 0.14 25.87 -50.56
C HIS A 3 -0.98 26.13 -49.53
N VAL A 4 -2.15 26.51 -50.05
CA VAL A 4 -3.39 26.48 -49.30
C VAL A 4 -3.79 25.02 -49.20
N GLU A 5 -3.75 24.40 -48.03
CA GLU A 5 -4.33 23.08 -47.83
C GLU A 5 -5.83 23.16 -47.95
N ASP A 6 -6.38 22.30 -48.81
CA ASP A 6 -7.80 22.20 -49.14
C ASP A 6 -8.63 21.86 -47.89
N PRO A 7 -9.63 22.69 -47.50
CA PRO A 7 -10.47 22.48 -46.33
C PRO A 7 -11.21 21.13 -46.31
N GLU A 8 -11.46 20.51 -47.47
CA GLU A 8 -12.09 19.18 -47.56
C GLU A 8 -11.15 18.06 -47.12
N THR A 9 -9.83 18.24 -47.26
CA THR A 9 -8.84 17.25 -46.83
C THR A 9 -8.69 17.25 -45.31
N VAL A 10 -8.80 18.41 -44.68
CA VAL A 10 -8.77 18.55 -43.22
C VAL A 10 -10.03 17.95 -42.60
N ALA A 11 -11.21 18.20 -43.20
CA ALA A 11 -12.48 17.64 -42.72
C ALA A 11 -12.55 16.12 -42.88
N ARG A 12 -11.90 15.54 -43.88
CA ARG A 12 -11.80 14.05 -44.05
C ARG A 12 -10.84 13.39 -43.06
N LEU A 13 -9.85 14.09 -42.51
CA LEU A 13 -8.95 13.57 -41.51
C LEU A 13 -9.59 13.60 -40.09
N GLU A 14 -10.50 14.56 -39.83
CA GLU A 14 -11.25 14.60 -38.57
C GLU A 14 -12.39 13.56 -38.51
N ALA A 15 -12.86 13.05 -39.64
CA ALA A 15 -13.95 12.05 -39.74
C ALA A 15 -13.50 10.60 -39.59
N ARG A 16 -12.22 10.29 -39.35
CA ARG A 16 -11.78 8.94 -39.01
C ARG A 16 -12.13 8.61 -37.57
N ALA A 17 -13.33 8.07 -37.37
CA ALA A 17 -13.73 7.41 -36.13
C ALA A 17 -12.69 6.36 -35.71
N PRO A 18 -12.32 6.29 -34.42
CA PRO A 18 -11.44 5.24 -33.95
C PRO A 18 -12.10 3.88 -34.14
N LEU A 19 -11.30 2.95 -34.61
CA LEU A 19 -11.59 1.54 -34.85
C LEU A 19 -12.86 0.99 -34.17
N GLY A 20 -13.90 0.73 -34.95
CA GLY A 20 -14.86 -0.38 -34.84
C GLY A 20 -15.78 -0.50 -33.64
N LEU A 21 -15.69 0.31 -32.61
CA LEU A 21 -16.63 0.33 -31.49
C LEU A 21 -17.82 1.24 -31.85
N ASN A 22 -19.01 0.62 -31.96
CA ASN A 22 -20.27 1.28 -32.31
C ASN A 22 -20.49 2.57 -31.51
N ALA A 23 -20.84 3.68 -32.15
CA ALA A 23 -21.16 4.97 -31.51
C ALA A 23 -22.16 4.83 -30.35
N ALA A 24 -23.02 3.81 -30.39
CA ALA A 24 -23.93 3.44 -29.32
C ALA A 24 -23.22 2.95 -28.04
N VAL A 25 -22.07 2.30 -28.13
CA VAL A 25 -21.29 1.87 -26.96
C VAL A 25 -20.62 3.10 -26.30
N TRP A 26 -20.05 3.98 -27.14
CA TRP A 26 -19.46 5.23 -26.63
C TRP A 26 -20.47 6.16 -26.00
N SER A 27 -21.67 6.29 -26.55
CA SER A 27 -22.75 7.11 -25.97
C SER A 27 -23.24 6.53 -24.62
N ARG A 28 -23.31 5.19 -24.49
CA ARG A 28 -23.65 4.51 -23.22
C ARG A 28 -22.57 4.70 -22.16
N ILE A 29 -21.30 4.58 -22.52
CA ILE A 29 -20.17 4.82 -21.60
C ILE A 29 -20.15 6.30 -21.16
N ALA A 30 -20.32 7.24 -22.07
CA ALA A 30 -20.39 8.66 -21.75
C ALA A 30 -21.63 8.99 -20.89
N GLY A 31 -22.78 8.36 -21.17
CA GLY A 31 -24.00 8.50 -20.38
C GLY A 31 -23.88 7.89 -18.97
N ALA A 32 -23.18 6.76 -18.82
CA ALA A 32 -22.88 6.17 -17.51
C ALA A 32 -21.96 7.08 -16.69
N GLY A 33 -20.92 7.63 -17.31
CA GLY A 33 -20.00 8.58 -16.66
C GLY A 33 -20.70 9.86 -16.18
N SER A 34 -21.65 10.40 -16.96
CA SER A 34 -22.44 11.59 -16.59
C SER A 34 -23.44 11.31 -15.46
N ARG A 35 -24.01 10.10 -15.39
CA ARG A 35 -24.88 9.68 -14.28
C ARG A 35 -24.05 9.49 -12.99
N MET A 36 -22.89 8.84 -13.07
CA MET A 36 -22.01 8.62 -11.93
C MET A 36 -21.49 9.94 -11.34
N SER A 37 -21.28 10.98 -12.14
CA SER A 37 -20.84 12.29 -11.64
C SER A 37 -21.87 13.00 -10.73
N ARG A 38 -23.15 12.57 -10.74
CA ARG A 38 -24.20 13.05 -9.85
C ARG A 38 -24.28 12.35 -8.51
N TRP A 39 -23.58 11.21 -8.37
CA TRP A 39 -23.56 10.45 -7.12
C TRP A 39 -22.74 11.18 -6.05
N PRO A 40 -23.03 10.97 -4.76
CA PRO A 40 -22.17 11.47 -3.71
C PRO A 40 -20.78 10.84 -3.84
N TRP A 41 -19.76 11.55 -3.39
CA TRP A 41 -18.35 11.15 -3.59
C TRP A 41 -18.04 9.72 -3.11
N TRP A 42 -18.61 9.32 -1.99
CA TRP A 42 -18.39 7.98 -1.45
C TRP A 42 -18.96 6.88 -2.35
N ALA A 43 -20.12 7.12 -2.98
CA ALA A 43 -20.72 6.18 -3.92
C ALA A 43 -19.91 6.08 -5.23
N GLN A 44 -19.32 7.21 -5.69
CA GLN A 44 -18.40 7.20 -6.82
C GLN A 44 -17.17 6.33 -6.52
N VAL A 45 -16.54 6.53 -5.35
CA VAL A 45 -15.36 5.75 -4.92
C VAL A 45 -15.73 4.27 -4.76
N ALA A 46 -16.84 3.95 -4.09
CA ALA A 46 -17.29 2.59 -3.91
C ALA A 46 -17.57 1.90 -5.24
N GLY A 47 -18.27 2.55 -6.17
CA GLY A 47 -18.54 2.00 -7.50
C GLY A 47 -17.27 1.73 -8.30
N LEU A 48 -16.29 2.63 -8.27
CA LEU A 48 -14.99 2.44 -8.93
C LEU A 48 -14.18 1.31 -8.28
N TYR A 49 -14.18 1.22 -6.94
CA TYR A 49 -13.48 0.14 -6.23
C TYR A 49 -14.12 -1.22 -6.53
N ILE A 50 -15.45 -1.33 -6.44
CA ILE A 50 -16.17 -2.58 -6.74
C ILE A 50 -15.90 -3.00 -8.18
N LEU A 51 -15.96 -2.08 -9.15
CA LEU A 51 -15.64 -2.39 -10.55
C LEU A 51 -14.21 -2.93 -10.70
N ALA A 52 -13.23 -2.31 -10.04
CA ALA A 52 -11.85 -2.79 -10.06
C ALA A 52 -11.73 -4.20 -9.44
N ARG A 53 -12.45 -4.48 -8.34
CA ARG A 53 -12.47 -5.83 -7.72
C ARG A 53 -13.15 -6.87 -8.63
N LEU A 54 -14.21 -6.50 -9.32
CA LEU A 54 -14.85 -7.39 -10.30
C LEU A 54 -13.90 -7.73 -11.45
N VAL A 55 -13.16 -6.76 -11.99
CA VAL A 55 -12.12 -7.01 -13.01
C VAL A 55 -11.07 -7.98 -12.46
N SER A 56 -10.54 -7.74 -11.26
CA SER A 56 -9.56 -8.64 -10.66
C SER A 56 -10.14 -10.04 -10.40
N ALA A 57 -11.42 -10.15 -9.99
CA ALA A 57 -12.09 -11.44 -9.79
C ALA A 57 -12.22 -12.21 -11.11
N CYS A 58 -12.56 -11.53 -12.23
CA CYS A 58 -12.59 -12.15 -13.54
C CYS A 58 -11.21 -12.69 -13.96
N ILE A 59 -10.13 -11.94 -13.65
CA ILE A 59 -8.76 -12.39 -13.94
C ILE A 59 -8.40 -13.61 -13.10
N PHE A 60 -8.72 -13.61 -11.78
CA PHE A 60 -8.52 -14.76 -10.90
C PHE A 60 -9.29 -16.00 -11.40
N MET A 61 -10.57 -15.84 -11.78
CA MET A 61 -11.36 -16.95 -12.30
C MET A 61 -10.78 -17.50 -13.61
N ALA A 62 -10.34 -16.63 -14.52
CA ALA A 62 -9.69 -17.05 -15.75
C ALA A 62 -8.37 -17.78 -15.48
N ALA A 63 -7.55 -17.31 -14.54
CA ALA A 63 -6.30 -17.97 -14.15
C ALA A 63 -6.56 -19.33 -13.48
N ALA A 64 -7.56 -19.42 -12.61
CA ALA A 64 -7.95 -20.66 -11.93
C ALA A 64 -8.31 -21.79 -12.92
N LEU A 65 -8.95 -21.47 -14.04
CA LEU A 65 -9.28 -22.45 -15.09
C LEU A 65 -8.02 -23.09 -15.74
N HIS A 66 -6.86 -22.42 -15.63
CA HIS A 66 -5.59 -22.91 -16.19
C HIS A 66 -4.64 -23.43 -15.13
N GLN A 67 -5.00 -23.35 -13.83
CA GLN A 67 -4.19 -23.84 -12.73
C GLN A 67 -4.09 -25.36 -12.77
N GLY A 68 -2.86 -25.87 -12.80
CA GLY A 68 -2.56 -27.31 -12.67
C GLY A 68 -2.78 -27.82 -11.24
N VAL A 69 -2.52 -29.12 -11.04
CA VAL A 69 -2.47 -29.74 -9.70
C VAL A 69 -1.41 -29.02 -8.87
N ASN A 70 -1.70 -28.79 -7.61
CA ASN A 70 -0.83 -28.08 -6.66
C ASN A 70 -0.98 -28.68 -5.26
N PRO A 71 -0.17 -28.29 -4.27
CA PRO A 71 -0.18 -28.89 -2.94
C PRO A 71 -1.50 -28.76 -2.18
N TRP A 72 -2.40 -27.84 -2.58
CA TRP A 72 -3.58 -27.49 -1.79
C TRP A 72 -4.92 -28.00 -2.38
N PHE A 73 -5.00 -28.18 -3.71
CA PHE A 73 -6.21 -28.59 -4.39
C PHE A 73 -5.92 -29.23 -5.77
N PRO A 74 -6.88 -29.98 -6.33
CA PRO A 74 -6.74 -30.54 -7.67
C PRO A 74 -6.70 -29.45 -8.76
N ALA A 75 -6.38 -29.85 -10.00
CA ALA A 75 -6.37 -28.93 -11.13
C ALA A 75 -7.72 -28.22 -11.33
N LYS A 76 -7.67 -26.99 -11.85
CA LYS A 76 -8.84 -26.15 -12.14
C LYS A 76 -9.71 -25.89 -10.91
N PRO A 77 -9.15 -25.31 -9.82
CA PRO A 77 -9.91 -25.00 -8.61
C PRO A 77 -11.00 -23.98 -8.91
N ASP A 78 -11.99 -23.90 -8.02
CA ASP A 78 -12.92 -22.80 -8.00
C ASP A 78 -12.23 -21.50 -7.53
N TYR A 79 -12.97 -20.39 -7.63
CA TYR A 79 -12.47 -19.07 -7.21
C TYR A 79 -12.02 -19.05 -5.74
N TRP A 80 -12.80 -19.68 -4.84
CA TRP A 80 -12.52 -19.63 -3.40
C TRP A 80 -11.25 -20.40 -3.05
N ASN A 81 -11.07 -21.58 -3.61
CA ASN A 81 -9.85 -22.35 -3.43
C ASN A 81 -8.63 -21.57 -3.99
N PHE A 82 -8.78 -20.99 -5.19
CA PHE A 82 -7.67 -20.31 -5.86
C PHE A 82 -7.21 -19.03 -5.14
N ILE A 83 -8.09 -18.31 -4.44
CA ILE A 83 -7.70 -17.11 -3.67
C ILE A 83 -7.23 -17.43 -2.24
N ASN A 84 -7.40 -18.67 -1.76
CA ASN A 84 -7.04 -19.11 -0.41
C ASN A 84 -5.75 -19.93 -0.37
N ILE A 85 -4.73 -19.50 -1.12
CA ILE A 85 -3.39 -20.09 -1.16
C ILE A 85 -2.38 -19.12 -0.56
N TRP A 86 -1.13 -19.56 -0.42
CA TRP A 86 0.00 -18.78 0.09
C TRP A 86 -0.26 -18.28 1.52
N ASP A 87 -0.03 -16.99 1.78
CA ASP A 87 -0.23 -16.37 3.11
C ASP A 87 -1.65 -16.55 3.67
N ALA A 88 -2.64 -16.74 2.80
CA ALA A 88 -4.03 -16.99 3.24
C ALA A 88 -4.14 -18.19 4.16
N ARG A 89 -3.33 -19.22 3.93
CA ARG A 89 -3.30 -20.43 4.75
C ARG A 89 -2.71 -20.16 6.13
N TRP A 90 -1.64 -19.39 6.20
CA TRP A 90 -1.03 -18.99 7.46
C TRP A 90 -1.97 -18.13 8.31
N TYR A 91 -2.71 -17.21 7.68
CA TYR A 91 -3.75 -16.45 8.38
C TYR A 91 -4.91 -17.35 8.84
N ALA A 92 -5.31 -18.34 8.05
CA ALA A 92 -6.34 -19.30 8.44
C ALA A 92 -5.85 -20.19 9.60
N GLU A 93 -4.60 -20.61 9.59
CA GLU A 93 -3.94 -21.37 10.67
C GLU A 93 -3.88 -20.52 11.95
N ALA A 94 -3.36 -19.30 11.89
CA ALA A 94 -3.31 -18.39 13.03
C ALA A 94 -4.72 -18.10 13.60
N LEU A 95 -5.75 -18.06 12.76
CA LEU A 95 -7.14 -17.93 13.20
C LEU A 95 -7.59 -19.16 13.97
N GLN A 96 -7.27 -20.37 13.51
CA GLN A 96 -7.75 -21.63 14.09
C GLN A 96 -6.95 -22.04 15.32
N THR A 97 -5.63 -22.10 15.21
CA THR A 97 -4.73 -22.66 16.24
C THR A 97 -4.02 -21.58 17.06
N GLY A 98 -3.89 -20.36 16.54
CA GLY A 98 -3.17 -19.27 17.19
C GLY A 98 -1.67 -19.34 16.92
N TYR A 99 -0.87 -19.05 17.97
CA TYR A 99 0.58 -18.91 17.90
C TYR A 99 1.23 -19.94 18.83
N PRO A 100 2.20 -20.74 18.34
CA PRO A 100 2.81 -21.79 19.14
C PRO A 100 3.67 -21.20 20.27
N ALA A 101 3.56 -21.77 21.49
CA ALA A 101 4.40 -21.38 22.61
C ALA A 101 5.86 -21.84 22.46
N LEU A 102 6.09 -22.90 21.70
CA LEU A 102 7.44 -23.37 21.33
C LEU A 102 7.62 -23.13 19.83
N LEU A 103 8.75 -22.51 19.46
CA LEU A 103 9.08 -22.31 18.05
C LEU A 103 9.33 -23.67 17.40
N PRO A 104 8.73 -23.94 16.23
CA PRO A 104 9.06 -25.16 15.48
C PRO A 104 10.51 -25.09 15.02
N THR A 105 11.24 -26.19 15.18
CA THR A 105 12.63 -26.33 14.76
C THR A 105 12.81 -27.62 13.95
N ASP A 106 13.79 -27.63 13.06
CA ASP A 106 14.25 -28.86 12.40
C ASP A 106 15.13 -29.70 13.33
N ASP A 107 15.62 -30.83 12.80
CA ASP A 107 16.43 -31.78 13.53
C ASP A 107 17.80 -31.22 14.02
N ILE A 108 18.26 -30.11 13.43
CA ILE A 108 19.50 -29.40 13.79
C ILE A 108 19.24 -28.13 14.63
N GLY A 109 17.99 -27.88 15.01
CA GLY A 109 17.61 -26.79 15.89
C GLY A 109 17.38 -25.43 15.19
N THR A 110 17.32 -25.39 13.84
CA THR A 110 17.00 -24.18 13.09
C THR A 110 15.51 -23.90 13.17
N VAL A 111 15.12 -22.65 13.50
CA VAL A 111 13.72 -22.24 13.56
C VAL A 111 13.09 -22.32 12.17
N GLN A 112 11.94 -22.98 12.11
CA GLN A 112 11.15 -23.15 10.90
C GLN A 112 10.04 -22.09 10.78
N GLU A 113 9.40 -22.04 9.61
CA GLU A 113 8.25 -21.19 9.35
C GLU A 113 7.14 -21.43 10.38
N SER A 114 6.50 -20.33 10.84
CA SER A 114 5.37 -20.43 11.77
C SER A 114 4.43 -19.22 11.67
N THR A 115 3.29 -19.30 12.35
CA THR A 115 2.32 -18.21 12.40
C THR A 115 2.88 -16.92 13.01
N TRP A 116 3.99 -16.93 13.73
CA TRP A 116 4.62 -15.74 14.33
C TRP A 116 5.06 -14.68 13.30
N ALA A 117 5.28 -15.04 12.04
CA ALA A 117 5.54 -14.07 10.97
C ALA A 117 4.27 -13.25 10.60
N PHE A 118 3.08 -13.73 10.99
CA PHE A 118 1.80 -13.14 10.63
C PHE A 118 1.20 -12.38 11.81
N TYR A 119 1.01 -11.09 11.65
CA TYR A 119 0.54 -10.17 12.69
C TYR A 119 -0.89 -10.50 13.15
N PRO A 120 -1.21 -10.34 14.45
CA PRO A 120 -2.39 -10.97 15.07
C PRO A 120 -3.71 -10.31 14.74
N LEU A 121 -3.75 -9.01 14.39
CA LEU A 121 -5.03 -8.29 14.28
C LEU A 121 -5.97 -8.90 13.23
N PHE A 122 -5.42 -9.28 12.06
CA PHE A 122 -6.24 -9.83 10.98
C PHE A 122 -6.84 -11.20 11.32
N PRO A 123 -6.08 -12.22 11.77
CA PRO A 123 -6.65 -13.49 12.18
C PRO A 123 -7.56 -13.40 13.43
N VAL A 124 -7.27 -12.50 14.37
CA VAL A 124 -8.15 -12.27 15.54
C VAL A 124 -9.50 -11.70 15.09
N LEU A 125 -9.53 -10.72 14.20
CA LEU A 125 -10.78 -10.22 13.63
C LEU A 125 -11.51 -11.33 12.85
N GLY A 126 -10.76 -12.14 12.08
CA GLY A 126 -11.31 -13.32 11.41
C GLY A 126 -11.98 -14.30 12.38
N ARG A 127 -11.34 -14.59 13.52
CA ARG A 127 -11.89 -15.45 14.58
C ARG A 127 -13.19 -14.89 15.17
N VAL A 128 -13.21 -13.57 15.42
CA VAL A 128 -14.42 -12.89 15.91
C VAL A 128 -15.57 -13.00 14.90
N VAL A 129 -15.31 -12.70 13.63
CA VAL A 129 -16.31 -12.80 12.56
C VAL A 129 -16.79 -14.25 12.39
N SER A 130 -15.88 -15.22 12.34
CA SER A 130 -16.24 -16.66 12.27
C SER A 130 -17.11 -17.09 13.44
N GLY A 131 -16.78 -16.66 14.66
CA GLY A 131 -17.56 -16.98 15.86
C GLY A 131 -18.96 -16.38 15.86
N LEU A 132 -19.11 -15.16 15.32
CA LEU A 132 -20.41 -14.47 15.25
C LEU A 132 -21.31 -14.99 14.11
N THR A 133 -20.72 -15.42 13.00
CA THR A 133 -21.45 -15.77 11.77
C THR A 133 -21.52 -17.26 11.51
N GLY A 134 -20.72 -18.08 12.19
CA GLY A 134 -20.57 -19.51 11.92
C GLY A 134 -19.83 -19.83 10.62
N THR A 135 -19.21 -18.83 9.97
CA THR A 135 -18.49 -19.04 8.70
C THR A 135 -17.06 -19.52 8.95
N GLY A 136 -16.50 -20.27 7.99
CA GLY A 136 -15.12 -20.72 8.05
C GLY A 136 -14.10 -19.59 7.80
N PRO A 137 -12.78 -19.84 8.06
CA PRO A 137 -11.70 -18.84 7.92
C PRO A 137 -11.64 -18.18 6.55
N ALA A 138 -11.77 -18.96 5.48
CA ALA A 138 -11.73 -18.47 4.11
C ALA A 138 -12.74 -17.34 3.85
N TRP A 139 -13.97 -17.50 4.33
CA TRP A 139 -15.04 -16.51 4.18
C TRP A 139 -14.85 -15.29 5.07
N SER A 140 -14.59 -15.51 6.36
CA SER A 140 -14.45 -14.41 7.32
C SER A 140 -13.26 -13.50 6.98
N LEU A 141 -12.10 -14.06 6.64
CA LEU A 141 -10.93 -13.30 6.28
C LEU A 141 -11.10 -12.56 4.94
N THR A 142 -11.70 -13.22 3.93
CA THR A 142 -12.00 -12.56 2.64
C THR A 142 -12.99 -11.41 2.81
N ALA A 143 -14.05 -11.59 3.62
CA ALA A 143 -15.02 -10.53 3.89
C ALA A 143 -14.36 -9.32 4.57
N ILE A 144 -13.50 -9.55 5.57
CA ILE A 144 -12.72 -8.49 6.22
C ILE A 144 -11.83 -7.78 5.20
N ALA A 145 -11.10 -8.53 4.34
CA ALA A 145 -10.24 -7.94 3.32
C ALA A 145 -11.03 -7.03 2.35
N LEU A 146 -12.20 -7.49 1.86
CA LEU A 146 -13.05 -6.71 0.95
C LEU A 146 -13.61 -5.44 1.62
N ILE A 147 -14.10 -5.54 2.85
CA ILE A 147 -14.66 -4.40 3.60
C ILE A 147 -13.56 -3.39 3.93
N CYS A 148 -12.42 -3.86 4.43
CA CYS A 148 -11.27 -3.01 4.73
C CYS A 148 -10.69 -2.36 3.46
N GLY A 149 -10.63 -3.08 2.34
CA GLY A 149 -10.18 -2.54 1.07
C GLY A 149 -11.07 -1.43 0.53
N LEU A 150 -12.39 -1.57 0.65
CA LEU A 150 -13.34 -0.49 0.35
C LEU A 150 -13.12 0.70 1.30
N GLY A 151 -12.98 0.45 2.60
CA GLY A 151 -12.66 1.49 3.58
C GLY A 151 -11.35 2.21 3.25
N ALA A 152 -10.31 1.47 2.86
CA ALA A 152 -9.02 2.03 2.45
C ALA A 152 -9.16 2.94 1.22
N ALA A 153 -9.96 2.55 0.22
CA ALA A 153 -10.22 3.37 -0.95
C ALA A 153 -10.95 4.69 -0.59
N LEU A 154 -11.93 4.64 0.32
CA LEU A 154 -12.65 5.82 0.81
C LEU A 154 -11.73 6.77 1.59
N VAL A 155 -10.87 6.22 2.46
CA VAL A 155 -9.88 7.00 3.22
C VAL A 155 -8.81 7.58 2.30
N ALA A 156 -8.27 6.81 1.35
CA ALA A 156 -7.32 7.29 0.36
C ALA A 156 -7.88 8.46 -0.46
N TYR A 157 -9.14 8.35 -0.91
CA TYR A 157 -9.82 9.46 -1.58
C TYR A 157 -9.87 10.72 -0.70
N ARG A 158 -10.20 10.59 0.60
CA ARG A 158 -10.23 11.74 1.52
C ARG A 158 -8.83 12.36 1.66
N ILE A 159 -7.79 11.56 1.83
CA ILE A 159 -6.39 12.01 1.85
C ILE A 159 -6.08 12.81 0.55
N PHE A 160 -6.43 12.25 -0.59
CA PHE A 160 -6.19 12.88 -1.89
C PHE A 160 -6.96 14.20 -2.05
N ARG A 161 -8.17 14.28 -1.48
CA ARG A 161 -8.97 15.53 -1.46
C ARG A 161 -8.35 16.66 -0.64
N HIS A 162 -7.56 16.35 0.38
CA HIS A 162 -6.79 17.37 1.10
C HIS A 162 -5.70 18.02 0.22
N ARG A 163 -5.28 17.37 -0.86
CA ARG A 163 -4.13 17.78 -1.70
C ARG A 163 -4.52 18.11 -3.13
N ALA A 164 -5.70 17.71 -3.60
CA ALA A 164 -6.09 17.87 -5.00
C ALA A 164 -7.60 18.07 -5.16
N ALA A 165 -7.99 18.61 -6.33
CA ALA A 165 -9.38 18.73 -6.72
C ALA A 165 -10.05 17.35 -6.86
N HIS A 166 -11.38 17.30 -6.69
CA HIS A 166 -12.22 16.09 -6.72
C HIS A 166 -11.84 15.12 -7.85
N ARG A 167 -11.74 15.63 -9.09
CA ARG A 167 -11.45 14.80 -10.26
C ARG A 167 -10.05 14.16 -10.21
N ALA A 168 -9.05 14.87 -9.70
CA ALA A 168 -7.70 14.32 -9.55
C ALA A 168 -7.66 13.28 -8.41
N ALA A 169 -8.35 13.54 -7.29
CA ALA A 169 -8.48 12.59 -6.19
C ALA A 169 -9.17 11.29 -6.62
N LEU A 170 -10.26 11.38 -7.42
CA LEU A 170 -10.90 10.19 -7.99
C LEU A 170 -9.93 9.38 -8.88
N TRP A 171 -9.16 10.04 -9.74
CA TRP A 171 -8.18 9.33 -10.57
C TRP A 171 -7.05 8.71 -9.76
N GLY A 172 -6.58 9.38 -8.69
CA GLY A 172 -5.64 8.77 -7.76
C GLY A 172 -6.22 7.51 -7.12
N THR A 173 -7.51 7.53 -6.74
CA THR A 173 -8.20 6.35 -6.19
C THR A 173 -8.38 5.24 -7.23
N VAL A 174 -8.68 5.59 -8.49
CA VAL A 174 -8.73 4.62 -9.61
C VAL A 174 -7.37 3.96 -9.81
N PHE A 175 -6.28 4.74 -9.81
CA PHE A 175 -4.93 4.20 -9.96
C PHE A 175 -4.53 3.29 -8.79
N LEU A 176 -4.93 3.63 -7.57
CA LEU A 176 -4.76 2.73 -6.42
C LEU A 176 -5.56 1.44 -6.57
N ALA A 177 -6.86 1.54 -6.93
CA ALA A 177 -7.73 0.37 -7.05
C ALA A 177 -7.38 -0.53 -8.25
N ALA A 178 -6.80 0.04 -9.31
CA ALA A 178 -6.35 -0.69 -10.50
C ALA A 178 -4.86 -1.07 -10.44
N PHE A 179 -4.10 -0.69 -9.40
CA PHE A 179 -2.67 -0.96 -9.28
C PHE A 179 -2.33 -2.43 -9.57
N PRO A 180 -1.18 -2.76 -10.17
CA PRO A 180 -0.87 -4.12 -10.62
C PRO A 180 -1.07 -5.22 -9.56
N VAL A 181 -0.77 -4.93 -8.31
CA VAL A 181 -0.94 -5.88 -7.19
C VAL A 181 -2.22 -5.64 -6.37
N ALA A 182 -3.08 -4.71 -6.79
CA ALA A 182 -4.35 -4.45 -6.12
C ALA A 182 -5.32 -5.65 -6.06
N PRO A 183 -5.20 -6.73 -6.86
CA PRO A 183 -5.92 -7.96 -6.63
C PRO A 183 -5.75 -8.54 -5.22
N VAL A 184 -4.61 -8.30 -4.54
CA VAL A 184 -4.39 -8.71 -3.15
C VAL A 184 -5.43 -8.11 -2.17
N LEU A 185 -6.06 -6.99 -2.52
CA LEU A 185 -7.08 -6.34 -1.69
C LEU A 185 -8.43 -7.10 -1.64
N GLN A 186 -8.56 -8.22 -2.33
CA GLN A 186 -9.76 -9.07 -2.30
C GLN A 186 -9.49 -10.52 -1.86
N VAL A 187 -8.24 -10.86 -1.59
CA VAL A 187 -7.85 -12.16 -1.05
C VAL A 187 -7.72 -12.09 0.48
N PRO A 188 -7.76 -13.20 1.21
CA PRO A 188 -7.73 -13.20 2.69
C PRO A 188 -6.35 -12.88 3.27
N TYR A 189 -5.85 -11.67 2.95
CA TYR A 189 -4.57 -11.11 3.35
C TYR A 189 -4.76 -9.84 4.19
N ALA A 190 -3.79 -9.53 5.05
CA ALA A 190 -3.84 -8.37 5.95
C ALA A 190 -3.61 -7.02 5.26
N GLU A 191 -3.24 -6.98 3.96
CA GLU A 191 -2.93 -5.77 3.20
C GLU A 191 -4.05 -4.75 3.21
N SER A 192 -5.30 -5.19 3.00
CA SER A 192 -6.47 -4.31 3.02
C SER A 192 -6.70 -3.67 4.38
N LEU A 193 -6.61 -4.45 5.45
CA LEU A 193 -6.76 -3.98 6.83
C LEU A 193 -5.64 -2.98 7.18
N ASN A 194 -4.40 -3.33 6.87
CA ASN A 194 -3.26 -2.45 7.12
C ASN A 194 -3.38 -1.15 6.32
N LEU A 195 -3.77 -1.20 5.04
CA LEU A 195 -3.94 -0.01 4.20
C LEU A 195 -5.03 0.93 4.73
N LEU A 196 -6.13 0.38 5.27
CA LEU A 196 -7.19 1.13 5.92
C LEU A 196 -6.68 1.84 7.17
N LEU A 197 -5.98 1.12 8.05
CA LEU A 197 -5.46 1.66 9.31
C LEU A 197 -4.35 2.68 9.08
N LEU A 198 -3.42 2.39 8.17
CA LEU A 198 -2.37 3.31 7.75
C LEU A 198 -2.95 4.59 7.14
N GLY A 199 -3.89 4.45 6.20
CA GLY A 199 -4.58 5.60 5.61
C GLY A 199 -5.32 6.41 6.67
N GLY A 200 -6.03 5.76 7.60
CA GLY A 200 -6.70 6.40 8.73
C GLY A 200 -5.73 7.17 9.64
N ALA A 201 -4.59 6.55 9.99
CA ALA A 201 -3.55 7.19 10.79
C ALA A 201 -2.97 8.43 10.08
N LEU A 202 -2.60 8.30 8.79
CA LEU A 202 -2.09 9.42 7.99
C LEU A 202 -3.11 10.55 7.87
N LEU A 203 -4.38 10.24 7.64
CA LEU A 203 -5.45 11.25 7.57
C LEU A 203 -5.57 12.01 8.89
N LEU A 204 -5.60 11.31 10.02
CA LEU A 204 -5.67 11.93 11.34
C LEU A 204 -4.43 12.78 11.67
N VAL A 205 -3.24 12.34 11.24
CA VAL A 205 -1.99 13.13 11.35
C VAL A 205 -2.08 14.40 10.51
N MET A 206 -2.57 14.32 9.26
CA MET A 206 -2.77 15.49 8.40
C MET A 206 -3.79 16.47 8.97
N GLU A 207 -4.84 15.98 9.64
CA GLU A 207 -5.86 16.76 10.35
C GLU A 207 -5.39 17.25 11.73
N ARG A 208 -4.16 16.93 12.16
CA ARG A 208 -3.57 17.24 13.49
C ARG A 208 -4.36 16.63 14.66
N ARG A 209 -5.09 15.54 14.44
CA ARG A 209 -5.88 14.81 15.43
C ARG A 209 -5.05 13.69 16.05
N TYR A 210 -3.92 14.06 16.64
CA TYR A 210 -2.89 13.10 17.10
C TYR A 210 -3.40 12.12 18.16
N LEU A 211 -4.25 12.55 19.09
CA LEU A 211 -4.80 11.68 20.12
C LEU A 211 -5.70 10.58 19.53
N TRP A 212 -6.51 10.93 18.51
CA TRP A 212 -7.35 9.96 17.80
C TRP A 212 -6.54 9.03 16.91
N ALA A 213 -5.35 9.45 16.51
CA ALA A 213 -4.45 8.60 15.74
C ALA A 213 -3.81 7.48 16.59
N MET A 214 -3.63 7.68 17.90
CA MET A 214 -2.96 6.71 18.79
C MET A 214 -3.58 5.31 18.72
N PRO A 215 -4.88 5.10 18.98
CA PRO A 215 -5.48 3.78 18.92
C PRO A 215 -5.42 3.18 17.51
N VAL A 216 -5.58 4.00 16.47
CA VAL A 216 -5.48 3.53 15.07
C VAL A 216 -4.07 3.03 14.75
N VAL A 217 -3.03 3.73 15.26
CA VAL A 217 -1.63 3.34 15.07
C VAL A 217 -1.30 2.04 15.82
N VAL A 218 -1.80 1.85 17.04
CA VAL A 218 -1.61 0.58 17.76
C VAL A 218 -2.21 -0.59 16.96
N LEU A 219 -3.44 -0.44 16.46
CA LEU A 219 -4.06 -1.46 15.61
C LEU A 219 -3.28 -1.67 14.29
N MET A 220 -2.78 -0.60 13.67
CA MET A 220 -1.94 -0.68 12.49
C MET A 220 -0.67 -1.49 12.76
N CYS A 221 0.01 -1.23 13.88
CA CYS A 221 1.21 -1.97 14.28
C CYS A 221 0.94 -3.45 14.55
N LEU A 222 -0.28 -3.83 14.91
CA LEU A 222 -0.69 -5.23 15.10
C LEU A 222 -1.24 -5.87 13.81
N SER A 223 -1.28 -5.16 12.70
CA SER A 223 -1.78 -5.70 11.42
C SER A 223 -0.66 -6.10 10.45
N ARG A 224 0.46 -5.35 10.41
CA ARG A 224 1.65 -5.61 9.59
C ARG A 224 2.85 -4.79 10.10
N PRO A 225 4.10 -5.09 9.69
CA PRO A 225 5.30 -4.39 10.17
C PRO A 225 5.45 -2.94 9.66
N THR A 226 4.35 -2.24 9.38
CA THR A 226 4.34 -0.82 9.00
C THR A 226 4.56 0.13 10.18
N GLY A 227 4.55 -0.39 11.41
CA GLY A 227 4.78 0.39 12.62
C GLY A 227 6.16 1.03 12.69
N VAL A 228 7.22 0.31 12.29
CA VAL A 228 8.60 0.80 12.33
C VAL A 228 8.78 2.05 11.44
N PRO A 229 8.48 2.03 10.13
CA PRO A 229 8.61 3.22 9.28
C PRO A 229 7.65 4.35 9.71
N PHE A 230 6.49 4.02 10.28
CA PHE A 230 5.58 5.04 10.80
C PHE A 230 6.15 5.73 12.05
N ALA A 231 6.78 4.99 12.97
CA ALA A 231 7.44 5.56 14.14
C ALA A 231 8.59 6.51 13.74
N VAL A 232 9.41 6.11 12.75
CA VAL A 232 10.46 6.97 12.19
C VAL A 232 9.87 8.24 11.59
N MET A 233 8.80 8.10 10.79
CA MET A 233 8.07 9.25 10.22
C MET A 233 7.59 10.20 11.32
N MET A 234 6.97 9.67 12.39
CA MET A 234 6.43 10.50 13.47
C MET A 234 7.53 11.21 14.24
N GLY A 235 8.67 10.55 14.50
CA GLY A 235 9.85 11.18 15.12
C GLY A 235 10.39 12.33 14.26
N LEU A 236 10.59 12.12 12.97
CA LEU A 236 11.06 13.16 12.05
C LEU A 236 10.05 14.31 11.92
N LEU A 237 8.75 14.00 11.88
CA LEU A 237 7.70 15.01 11.83
C LEU A 237 7.68 15.83 13.12
N PHE A 238 7.83 15.20 14.30
CA PHE A 238 7.93 15.90 15.58
C PHE A 238 9.12 16.86 15.61
N LEU A 239 10.32 16.39 15.24
CA LEU A 239 11.53 17.22 15.18
C LEU A 239 11.34 18.40 14.22
N TYR A 240 10.78 18.16 13.05
CA TYR A 240 10.50 19.20 12.07
C TYR A 240 9.51 20.26 12.61
N ARG A 241 8.43 19.83 13.27
CA ARG A 241 7.43 20.75 13.81
C ARG A 241 7.94 21.50 15.06
N ALA A 242 8.75 20.84 15.89
CA ALA A 242 9.43 21.49 17.01
C ALA A 242 10.43 22.55 16.51
N TRP A 243 11.24 22.22 15.52
CA TRP A 243 12.17 23.17 14.89
C TRP A 243 11.44 24.37 14.28
N GLN A 244 10.36 24.16 13.53
CA GLN A 244 9.52 25.24 13.00
C GLN A 244 9.00 26.18 14.10
N ARG A 245 8.64 25.64 15.26
CA ARG A 245 8.19 26.43 16.38
C ARG A 245 9.33 27.24 17.01
N LEU A 246 10.47 26.63 17.25
CA LEU A 246 11.64 27.32 17.81
C LEU A 246 12.10 28.48 16.92
N THR A 247 12.14 28.27 15.60
CA THR A 247 12.49 29.33 14.66
C THR A 247 11.45 30.44 14.57
N ALA A 248 10.17 30.13 14.74
CA ALA A 248 9.10 31.14 14.79
C ALA A 248 9.08 31.95 16.11
N LEU A 249 9.65 31.41 17.18
CA LEU A 249 9.75 32.06 18.51
C LEU A 249 11.10 32.78 18.69
N GLY A 250 12.02 32.72 17.71
CA GLY A 250 13.35 33.34 17.78
C GLY A 250 13.33 34.81 18.16
N PRO A 251 14.45 35.39 18.63
CA PRO A 251 14.50 36.71 19.23
C PRO A 251 13.96 37.77 18.26
N THR A 252 12.80 38.31 18.62
CA THR A 252 12.30 39.52 17.98
C THR A 252 13.08 40.68 18.53
N MET A 253 13.87 41.37 17.72
CA MET A 253 14.35 42.70 18.01
C MET A 253 13.18 43.54 18.52
N HIS A 254 13.36 44.20 19.66
CA HIS A 254 12.36 44.96 20.37
C HIS A 254 11.72 46.02 19.49
N GLY A 255 10.48 45.82 19.09
CA GLY A 255 9.61 46.83 18.51
C GLY A 255 8.26 46.83 19.24
N PRO A 256 7.46 47.95 19.21
CA PRO A 256 6.28 48.13 20.01
C PRO A 256 5.22 47.07 19.73
N THR A 257 4.48 46.70 20.75
CA THR A 257 3.49 45.63 20.85
C THR A 257 2.32 45.83 19.86
N ILE A 258 2.48 45.36 18.64
CA ILE A 258 1.36 45.18 17.69
C ILE A 258 0.78 43.78 18.00
N GLN A 259 -0.54 43.70 18.18
CA GLN A 259 -1.28 42.44 18.34
C GLN A 259 -0.86 41.47 17.22
N ARG A 260 -0.14 40.41 17.57
CA ARG A 260 0.37 39.45 16.58
C ARG A 260 -0.77 38.58 16.08
N PRO A 261 -1.03 38.53 14.76
CA PRO A 261 -1.81 37.44 14.17
C PRO A 261 -1.12 36.11 14.49
N ALA A 262 -1.90 35.01 14.55
CA ALA A 262 -1.42 33.68 14.90
C ALA A 262 -0.06 33.39 14.24
N LEU A 263 0.92 32.92 15.03
CA LEU A 263 2.27 32.62 14.55
C LEU A 263 2.21 31.75 13.28
N GLN A 264 2.68 32.31 12.19
CA GLN A 264 2.74 31.63 10.89
C GLN A 264 4.21 31.51 10.46
N ASN A 265 4.55 30.38 9.83
CA ASN A 265 5.83 30.22 9.15
C ASN A 265 5.92 31.13 7.91
N PRO A 266 7.12 31.36 7.32
CA PRO A 266 7.27 32.13 6.07
C PRO A 266 6.36 31.69 4.92
N GLY A 267 5.76 30.49 4.97
CA GLY A 267 4.77 29.98 4.02
C GLY A 267 3.29 30.14 4.46
N GLY A 268 2.99 30.93 5.49
CA GLY A 268 1.60 31.16 5.95
C GLY A 268 0.96 29.99 6.69
N VAL A 269 1.71 28.92 6.99
CA VAL A 269 1.17 27.74 7.71
C VAL A 269 1.16 28.00 9.21
N PRO A 270 0.04 27.77 9.93
CA PRO A 270 -0.03 27.94 11.38
C PRO A 270 0.98 27.04 12.10
N VAL A 271 1.78 27.62 13.00
CA VAL A 271 2.73 26.89 13.84
C VAL A 271 1.98 26.03 14.85
N HIS A 272 2.51 24.86 15.19
CA HIS A 272 1.91 23.98 16.19
C HIS A 272 1.90 24.66 17.57
N SER A 273 0.75 24.61 18.24
CA SER A 273 0.63 25.03 19.64
C SER A 273 1.37 24.05 20.57
N THR A 274 1.67 24.45 21.82
CA THR A 274 2.31 23.59 22.82
C THR A 274 1.55 22.28 23.04
N PRO A 275 0.21 22.29 23.24
CA PRO A 275 -0.57 21.05 23.39
C PRO A 275 -0.52 20.16 22.16
N GLN A 276 -0.48 20.74 20.95
CA GLN A 276 -0.34 19.97 19.71
C GLN A 276 1.02 19.28 19.59
N LEU A 277 2.10 19.93 20.04
CA LEU A 277 3.43 19.30 20.08
C LEU A 277 3.50 18.18 21.10
N TRP A 278 2.90 18.34 22.27
CA TRP A 278 2.85 17.27 23.28
C TRP A 278 2.02 16.07 22.80
N SER A 279 0.88 16.30 22.14
CA SER A 279 0.08 15.21 21.57
C SER A 279 0.81 14.52 20.41
N LEU A 280 1.59 15.25 19.61
CA LEU A 280 2.45 14.69 18.57
C LEU A 280 3.60 13.87 19.19
N ALA A 281 4.24 14.35 20.26
CA ALA A 281 5.26 13.60 21.00
C ALA A 281 4.68 12.30 21.59
N GLY A 282 3.48 12.37 22.17
CA GLY A 282 2.76 11.19 22.66
C GLY A 282 2.47 10.18 21.54
N LEU A 283 2.00 10.64 20.38
CA LEU A 283 1.79 9.77 19.21
C LEU A 283 3.10 9.15 18.73
N THR A 284 4.21 9.90 18.75
CA THR A 284 5.55 9.37 18.40
C THR A 284 5.95 8.25 19.35
N ALA A 285 5.78 8.44 20.66
CA ALA A 285 6.07 7.41 21.66
C ALA A 285 5.19 6.16 21.47
N VAL A 286 3.87 6.36 21.30
CA VAL A 286 2.92 5.26 21.04
C VAL A 286 3.29 4.50 19.74
N SER A 287 3.72 5.21 18.69
CA SER A 287 4.16 4.57 17.46
C SER A 287 5.41 3.71 17.65
N GLY A 288 6.40 4.19 18.41
CA GLY A 288 7.62 3.45 18.75
C GLY A 288 7.33 2.20 19.58
N ILE A 289 6.53 2.34 20.65
CA ILE A 289 6.11 1.21 21.48
C ILE A 289 5.28 0.21 20.66
N GLY A 290 4.32 0.70 19.87
CA GLY A 290 3.48 -0.13 19.00
C GLY A 290 4.27 -0.92 17.98
N ALA A 291 5.33 -0.35 17.40
CA ALA A 291 6.20 -1.02 16.44
C ALA A 291 6.93 -2.25 17.05
N LEU A 292 7.21 -2.22 18.35
CA LEU A 292 7.87 -3.31 19.07
C LEU A 292 6.88 -4.27 19.75
N LEU A 293 5.59 -3.96 19.73
CA LEU A 293 4.59 -4.70 20.50
C LEU A 293 4.48 -6.15 20.05
N TRP A 294 4.47 -6.42 18.74
CA TRP A 294 4.36 -7.79 18.25
C TRP A 294 5.61 -8.65 18.54
N PRO A 295 6.84 -8.20 18.25
CA PRO A 295 8.05 -8.89 18.72
C PRO A 295 8.09 -9.11 20.23
N ALA A 296 7.63 -8.14 21.04
CA ALA A 296 7.59 -8.28 22.50
C ALA A 296 6.56 -9.33 22.95
N ILE A 297 5.42 -9.43 22.30
CA ILE A 297 4.43 -10.50 22.56
C ILE A 297 5.02 -11.87 22.20
N ALA A 298 5.67 -11.99 21.03
CA ALA A 298 6.32 -13.21 20.62
C ALA A 298 7.36 -13.66 21.65
N TRP A 299 8.22 -12.74 22.10
CA TRP A 299 9.17 -13.00 23.17
C TRP A 299 8.49 -13.45 24.47
N ALA A 300 7.47 -12.73 24.92
CA ALA A 300 6.78 -13.03 26.19
C ALA A 300 6.12 -14.43 26.16
N VAL A 301 5.63 -14.89 25.01
CA VAL A 301 4.97 -16.18 24.87
C VAL A 301 5.97 -17.32 24.71
N THR A 302 7.02 -17.13 23.92
CA THR A 302 7.98 -18.19 23.57
C THR A 302 9.19 -18.26 24.51
N GLY A 303 9.46 -17.20 25.26
CA GLY A 303 10.69 -17.03 26.06
C GLY A 303 11.92 -16.67 25.24
N ASP A 304 11.84 -16.63 23.91
CA ASP A 304 12.96 -16.30 23.01
C ASP A 304 12.85 -14.85 22.51
N PRO A 305 13.79 -13.94 22.85
CA PRO A 305 13.77 -12.57 22.39
C PRO A 305 13.88 -12.41 20.87
N GLY A 306 14.42 -13.43 20.19
CA GLY A 306 14.54 -13.51 18.74
C GLY A 306 13.36 -14.18 18.03
N ALA A 307 12.31 -14.59 18.72
CA ALA A 307 11.24 -15.42 18.17
C ALA A 307 10.67 -14.89 16.87
N TYR A 308 10.29 -13.60 16.85
CA TYR A 308 9.75 -12.96 15.65
C TYR A 308 10.77 -12.91 14.51
N THR A 309 11.99 -12.43 14.79
CA THR A 309 13.01 -12.25 13.74
C THR A 309 13.49 -13.58 13.19
N LYS A 310 13.69 -14.60 14.03
CA LYS A 310 14.05 -15.96 13.60
C LYS A 310 12.98 -16.57 12.71
N THR A 311 11.70 -16.39 13.05
CA THR A 311 10.60 -16.87 12.22
C THR A 311 10.54 -16.11 10.88
N GLU A 312 10.72 -14.79 10.86
CA GLU A 312 10.77 -14.01 9.62
C GLU A 312 11.93 -14.40 8.70
N THR A 313 13.09 -14.74 9.28
CA THR A 313 14.25 -15.16 8.50
C THR A 313 14.14 -16.60 8.03
N ALA A 314 13.30 -17.46 8.64
CA ALA A 314 13.06 -18.84 8.19
C ALA A 314 12.58 -18.91 6.73
N TRP A 315 11.75 -17.93 6.29
CA TRP A 315 11.33 -17.81 4.87
C TRP A 315 12.46 -17.43 3.91
N ARG A 316 13.61 -17.02 4.40
CA ARG A 316 14.72 -16.49 3.58
C ARG A 316 15.91 -17.42 3.52
N GLY A 317 16.01 -18.33 4.49
CA GLY A 317 17.16 -19.22 4.65
C GLY A 317 18.48 -18.52 5.03
N ASP A 318 18.47 -17.20 5.28
CA ASP A 318 19.64 -16.36 5.54
C ASP A 318 19.41 -15.41 6.71
N ASP A 319 20.49 -14.99 7.35
CA ASP A 319 20.49 -13.95 8.37
C ASP A 319 20.05 -12.58 7.82
N LEU A 320 19.44 -11.77 8.70
CA LEU A 320 19.03 -10.40 8.37
C LEU A 320 20.27 -9.50 8.29
N VAL A 321 20.80 -9.30 7.10
CA VAL A 321 21.89 -8.32 6.85
C VAL A 321 21.32 -7.09 6.15
N PRO A 322 21.27 -5.92 6.81
CA PRO A 322 20.74 -4.70 6.23
C PRO A 322 21.37 -4.36 4.87
N PHE A 323 20.53 -3.97 3.91
CA PHE A 323 20.90 -3.57 2.54
C PHE A 323 21.46 -4.67 1.64
N LYS A 324 22.15 -5.70 2.18
CA LYS A 324 22.83 -6.76 1.40
C LYS A 324 21.91 -7.39 0.35
N PRO A 325 20.65 -7.78 0.64
CA PRO A 325 19.78 -8.42 -0.33
C PRO A 325 19.51 -7.61 -1.61
N TRP A 326 19.59 -6.29 -1.55
CA TRP A 326 19.44 -5.44 -2.73
C TRP A 326 20.64 -5.51 -3.66
N PHE A 327 21.84 -5.64 -3.09
CA PHE A 327 23.06 -5.86 -3.88
C PHE A 327 23.07 -7.24 -4.50
N ASP A 328 22.71 -8.28 -3.72
CA ASP A 328 22.63 -9.66 -4.20
C ASP A 328 21.62 -9.78 -5.36
N ALA A 329 20.41 -9.22 -5.21
CA ALA A 329 19.41 -9.16 -6.29
C ALA A 329 19.91 -8.38 -7.50
N GLY A 330 20.57 -7.24 -7.28
CA GLY A 330 21.19 -6.46 -8.35
C GLY A 330 22.23 -7.26 -9.12
N ILE A 331 23.14 -7.92 -8.42
CA ILE A 331 24.19 -8.77 -9.02
C ILE A 331 23.57 -9.96 -9.78
N MET A 332 22.56 -10.59 -9.22
CA MET A 332 21.84 -11.69 -9.86
C MET A 332 21.17 -11.26 -11.19
N LEU A 333 20.56 -10.06 -11.22
CA LEU A 333 19.82 -9.58 -12.39
C LEU A 333 20.71 -8.94 -13.46
N PHE A 334 21.78 -8.23 -13.08
CA PHE A 334 22.57 -7.37 -13.96
C PHE A 334 24.05 -7.73 -13.99
N GLY A 335 24.46 -8.81 -13.29
CA GLY A 335 25.86 -9.24 -13.18
C GLY A 335 26.67 -8.42 -12.18
N PRO A 336 27.92 -8.88 -11.86
CA PRO A 336 28.68 -8.35 -10.73
C PRO A 336 29.13 -6.88 -10.87
N THR A 337 29.24 -6.39 -12.10
CA THR A 337 29.71 -4.99 -12.33
C THR A 337 28.55 -3.99 -12.26
N ILE A 338 27.48 -4.22 -13.02
CA ILE A 338 26.33 -3.30 -13.09
C ILE A 338 25.43 -3.51 -11.86
N GLY A 339 25.29 -4.74 -11.38
CA GLY A 339 24.41 -5.08 -10.29
C GLY A 339 24.76 -4.39 -8.97
N VAL A 340 26.03 -4.14 -8.70
CA VAL A 340 26.46 -3.36 -7.51
C VAL A 340 25.97 -1.91 -7.58
N LEU A 341 25.81 -1.33 -8.77
CA LEU A 341 25.33 0.04 -8.95
C LEU A 341 23.80 0.12 -8.88
N ALA A 342 23.07 -0.98 -9.10
CA ALA A 342 21.62 -0.99 -9.20
C ALA A 342 20.91 -0.41 -7.96
N PRO A 343 21.26 -0.74 -6.70
CA PRO A 343 20.66 -0.14 -5.52
C PRO A 343 20.88 1.37 -5.42
N PHE A 344 22.06 1.87 -5.79
CA PHE A 344 22.36 3.30 -5.77
C PHE A 344 21.56 4.05 -6.83
N LEU A 345 21.43 3.49 -8.03
CA LEU A 345 20.60 4.05 -9.10
C LEU A 345 19.13 4.08 -8.70
N PHE A 346 18.65 3.02 -8.04
CA PHE A 346 17.29 2.97 -7.51
C PHE A 346 17.06 4.08 -6.46
N VAL A 347 17.95 4.24 -5.50
CA VAL A 347 17.86 5.30 -4.48
C VAL A 347 17.91 6.69 -5.12
N ALA A 348 18.79 6.91 -6.09
CA ALA A 348 18.87 8.16 -6.82
C ALA A 348 17.56 8.45 -7.60
N ALA A 349 17.03 7.47 -8.32
CA ALA A 349 15.77 7.61 -9.06
C ALA A 349 14.58 7.88 -8.11
N PHE A 350 14.50 7.17 -6.97
CA PHE A 350 13.49 7.42 -5.96
C PHE A 350 13.62 8.83 -5.35
N THR A 351 14.83 9.28 -5.07
CA THR A 351 15.09 10.65 -4.57
C THR A 351 14.64 11.70 -5.59
N LEU A 352 14.97 11.54 -6.87
CA LEU A 352 14.50 12.42 -7.94
C LEU A 352 12.97 12.42 -8.05
N LEU A 353 12.34 11.24 -7.91
CA LEU A 353 10.89 11.13 -7.86
C LEU A 353 10.31 11.93 -6.68
N MET A 354 10.90 11.83 -5.47
CA MET A 354 10.47 12.57 -4.29
C MET A 354 10.65 14.10 -4.42
N MET A 355 11.53 14.55 -5.29
CA MET A 355 11.74 15.96 -5.60
C MET A 355 10.84 16.47 -6.74
N SER A 356 10.15 15.59 -7.46
CA SER A 356 9.28 15.94 -8.57
C SER A 356 8.06 16.78 -8.12
N ARG A 357 7.63 17.73 -8.97
CA ARG A 357 6.47 18.60 -8.67
C ARG A 357 5.19 17.86 -8.25
N PRO A 358 4.77 16.74 -8.90
CA PRO A 358 3.57 16.01 -8.49
C PRO A 358 3.71 15.37 -7.10
N VAL A 359 4.91 14.92 -6.71
CA VAL A 359 5.15 14.34 -5.38
C VAL A 359 5.28 15.44 -4.32
N VAL A 360 5.89 16.58 -4.65
CA VAL A 360 5.91 17.75 -3.75
C VAL A 360 4.50 18.24 -3.41
N ALA A 361 3.56 18.14 -4.35
CA ALA A 361 2.15 18.49 -4.12
C ALA A 361 1.44 17.58 -3.09
N LEU A 362 1.98 16.40 -2.76
CA LEU A 362 1.46 15.54 -1.68
C LEU A 362 1.60 16.19 -0.29
N GLY A 363 2.52 17.14 -0.13
CA GLY A 363 2.81 17.77 1.15
C GLY A 363 3.75 16.95 2.03
N THR A 364 4.12 17.53 3.18
CA THR A 364 5.18 17.01 4.06
C THR A 364 4.87 15.63 4.60
N GLU A 365 3.68 15.41 5.13
CA GLU A 365 3.31 14.19 5.84
C GLU A 365 3.36 12.96 4.91
N LEU A 366 2.74 13.04 3.73
CA LEU A 366 2.69 11.93 2.78
C LEU A 366 4.03 11.66 2.11
N ARG A 367 4.81 12.71 1.83
CA ARG A 367 6.18 12.57 1.30
C ARG A 367 7.09 11.91 2.32
N LEU A 368 7.03 12.37 3.57
CA LEU A 368 7.83 11.81 4.66
C LEU A 368 7.50 10.34 4.88
N TRP A 369 6.19 9.98 4.83
CA TRP A 369 5.77 8.58 4.85
C TRP A 369 6.42 7.77 3.73
N CYS A 370 6.33 8.22 2.49
CA CYS A 370 6.92 7.51 1.35
C CYS A 370 8.44 7.32 1.51
N CYS A 371 9.14 8.34 2.00
CA CYS A 371 10.59 8.25 2.26
C CYS A 371 10.91 7.25 3.39
N CYS A 372 10.21 7.32 4.52
CA CYS A 372 10.47 6.44 5.66
C CYS A 372 10.11 4.99 5.33
N TYR A 373 9.01 4.76 4.62
CA TYR A 373 8.62 3.42 4.22
C TYR A 373 9.58 2.81 3.20
N MET A 374 10.00 3.57 2.19
CA MET A 374 11.01 3.10 1.24
C MET A 374 12.35 2.86 1.93
N GLY A 375 12.77 3.73 2.85
CA GLY A 375 13.97 3.51 3.68
C GLY A 375 13.88 2.22 4.49
N TYR A 376 12.71 1.93 5.09
CA TYR A 376 12.47 0.66 5.79
C TYR A 376 12.62 -0.55 4.85
N LEU A 377 12.03 -0.49 3.66
CA LEU A 377 12.18 -1.57 2.67
C LEU A 377 13.63 -1.78 2.24
N LEU A 378 14.39 -0.70 2.06
CA LEU A 378 15.81 -0.80 1.71
C LEU A 378 16.66 -1.47 2.81
N VAL A 379 16.29 -1.27 4.08
CA VAL A 379 17.02 -1.87 5.22
C VAL A 379 16.65 -3.33 5.44
N PHE A 380 15.35 -3.66 5.39
CA PHE A 380 14.85 -4.94 5.90
C PHE A 380 14.30 -5.89 4.83
N LEU A 381 13.94 -5.38 3.64
CA LEU A 381 13.35 -6.22 2.60
C LEU A 381 14.41 -7.03 1.88
N HIS A 382 14.15 -8.33 1.78
CA HIS A 382 14.78 -9.21 0.80
C HIS A 382 13.96 -9.14 -0.51
N PRO A 383 14.50 -8.57 -1.62
CA PRO A 383 13.76 -8.46 -2.87
C PRO A 383 13.44 -9.84 -3.44
N GLN A 384 12.16 -10.15 -3.50
CA GLN A 384 11.60 -11.39 -4.04
C GLN A 384 10.23 -11.09 -4.66
N THR A 385 9.50 -12.09 -5.09
CA THR A 385 8.20 -11.95 -5.75
C THR A 385 7.18 -11.17 -4.93
N SER A 386 7.18 -11.33 -3.61
CA SER A 386 6.33 -10.58 -2.67
C SER A 386 6.62 -9.07 -2.59
N THR A 387 7.79 -8.61 -3.08
CA THR A 387 8.18 -7.20 -3.08
C THR A 387 7.10 -6.31 -3.70
N PHE A 388 6.47 -6.76 -4.77
CA PHE A 388 5.47 -5.94 -5.47
C PHE A 388 4.26 -5.61 -4.60
N ARG A 389 3.76 -6.54 -3.77
CA ARG A 389 2.64 -6.26 -2.86
C ARG A 389 3.05 -5.36 -1.69
N LEU A 390 4.31 -5.43 -1.27
CA LEU A 390 4.86 -4.58 -0.23
C LEU A 390 5.03 -3.12 -0.66
N LEU A 391 4.81 -2.78 -1.93
CA LEU A 391 4.77 -1.39 -2.42
C LEU A 391 3.39 -0.73 -2.23
N LEU A 392 2.33 -1.46 -1.86
CA LEU A 392 0.99 -0.89 -1.63
C LEU A 392 0.95 0.25 -0.60
N PRO A 393 1.71 0.22 0.52
CA PRO A 393 1.76 1.34 1.45
C PRO A 393 2.31 2.65 0.87
N LEU A 394 2.94 2.62 -0.31
CA LEU A 394 3.30 3.82 -1.08
C LEU A 394 2.10 4.40 -1.85
N PHE A 395 0.86 4.05 -1.50
CA PHE A 395 -0.37 4.49 -2.13
C PHE A 395 -0.48 6.02 -2.37
N PRO A 396 0.14 6.93 -1.59
CA PRO A 396 0.11 8.35 -1.90
C PRO A 396 0.66 8.69 -3.29
N LEU A 397 1.59 7.88 -3.82
CA LEU A 397 2.14 8.06 -5.16
C LEU A 397 1.10 7.88 -6.29
N ALA A 398 -0.02 7.19 -6.02
CA ALA A 398 -1.13 7.09 -6.96
C ALA A 398 -1.76 8.46 -7.27
N LEU A 399 -1.82 9.37 -6.27
CA LEU A 399 -2.23 10.75 -6.53
C LEU A 399 -1.20 11.49 -7.37
N SER A 400 0.10 11.32 -7.09
CA SER A 400 1.16 11.95 -7.89
C SER A 400 1.09 11.53 -9.36
N ALA A 401 0.86 10.24 -9.62
CA ALA A 401 0.64 9.73 -10.97
C ALA A 401 -0.61 10.38 -11.63
N ALA A 402 -1.71 10.57 -10.88
CA ALA A 402 -2.90 11.22 -11.40
C ALA A 402 -2.72 12.74 -11.67
N LEU A 403 -1.73 13.37 -11.01
CA LEU A 403 -1.37 14.78 -11.20
C LEU A 403 -0.40 15.01 -12.37
N LEU A 404 0.30 13.98 -12.85
CA LEU A 404 1.23 14.08 -13.97
C LEU A 404 0.56 14.60 -15.24
N SER A 405 -0.69 14.15 -15.54
CA SER A 405 -1.41 14.60 -16.70
C SER A 405 -2.94 14.64 -16.48
N ARG A 406 -3.57 15.65 -17.08
CA ARG A 406 -5.03 15.75 -17.15
C ARG A 406 -5.62 15.03 -18.38
N SER A 407 -4.77 14.56 -19.29
CA SER A 407 -5.16 13.86 -20.52
C SER A 407 -5.97 12.60 -20.23
N ARG A 408 -7.08 12.41 -20.96
CA ARG A 408 -7.88 11.19 -20.89
C ARG A 408 -7.12 9.99 -21.45
N ALA A 409 -6.34 10.22 -22.52
CA ALA A 409 -5.51 9.19 -23.14
C ALA A 409 -4.46 8.65 -22.16
N TYR A 410 -3.71 9.54 -21.47
CA TYR A 410 -2.76 9.15 -20.44
C TYR A 410 -3.42 8.30 -19.35
N ARG A 411 -4.53 8.80 -18.79
CA ARG A 411 -5.23 8.12 -17.70
C ARG A 411 -5.79 6.75 -18.12
N GLY A 412 -6.34 6.67 -19.33
CA GLY A 412 -6.81 5.43 -19.93
C GLY A 412 -5.66 4.44 -20.15
N ALA A 413 -4.54 4.90 -20.71
CA ALA A 413 -3.34 4.09 -20.92
C ALA A 413 -2.79 3.51 -19.62
N VAL A 414 -2.71 4.33 -18.54
CA VAL A 414 -2.26 3.86 -17.21
C VAL A 414 -3.19 2.78 -16.66
N VAL A 415 -4.52 2.96 -16.74
CA VAL A 415 -5.47 1.94 -16.28
C VAL A 415 -5.34 0.65 -17.08
N VAL A 416 -5.26 0.73 -18.39
CA VAL A 416 -5.07 -0.45 -19.26
C VAL A 416 -3.77 -1.16 -18.93
N MET A 417 -2.67 -0.42 -18.82
CA MET A 417 -1.38 -0.96 -18.41
C MET A 417 -1.45 -1.66 -17.04
N PHE A 418 -2.10 -1.05 -16.06
CA PHE A 418 -2.25 -1.64 -14.73
C PHE A 418 -3.08 -2.92 -14.75
N VAL A 419 -4.18 -2.97 -15.53
CA VAL A 419 -4.97 -4.19 -15.69
C VAL A 419 -4.16 -5.29 -16.38
N LEU A 420 -3.39 -4.97 -17.42
CA LEU A 420 -2.50 -5.94 -18.05
C LEU A 420 -1.44 -6.47 -17.07
N LEU A 421 -0.88 -5.59 -16.23
CA LEU A 421 0.06 -6.00 -15.18
C LEU A 421 -0.61 -6.79 -14.05
N GLN A 422 -1.92 -6.60 -13.78
CA GLN A 422 -2.67 -7.51 -12.89
C GLN A 422 -2.75 -8.93 -13.47
N ILE A 423 -2.97 -9.06 -14.79
CA ILE A 423 -2.96 -10.37 -15.45
C ILE A 423 -1.59 -11.01 -15.27
N VAL A 424 -0.51 -10.27 -15.55
CA VAL A 424 0.86 -10.78 -15.35
C VAL A 424 1.08 -11.21 -13.89
N TRP A 425 0.70 -10.36 -12.91
CA TRP A 425 0.89 -10.67 -11.50
C TRP A 425 0.11 -11.92 -11.06
N ILE A 426 -1.15 -12.07 -11.51
CA ILE A 426 -1.97 -13.22 -11.13
C ILE A 426 -1.49 -14.50 -11.84
N VAL A 427 -1.19 -14.45 -13.13
CA VAL A 427 -0.82 -15.63 -13.89
C VAL A 427 0.60 -16.11 -13.60
N TRP A 428 1.50 -15.17 -13.29
CA TRP A 428 2.92 -15.52 -13.08
C TRP A 428 3.30 -15.66 -11.61
N LEU A 429 2.78 -14.82 -10.72
CA LEU A 429 3.19 -14.82 -9.32
C LEU A 429 2.15 -15.45 -8.39
N TRP A 430 0.85 -15.24 -8.64
CA TRP A 430 -0.19 -15.82 -7.80
C TRP A 430 -0.43 -17.29 -8.12
N ALA A 431 -0.56 -17.65 -9.39
CA ALA A 431 -0.75 -19.03 -9.82
C ALA A 431 0.48 -19.87 -9.41
N TRP A 432 0.22 -21.01 -8.78
CA TRP A 432 1.29 -21.91 -8.36
C TRP A 432 1.87 -22.68 -9.55
N ALA A 433 3.18 -22.76 -9.60
CA ALA A 433 3.92 -23.59 -10.56
C ALA A 433 5.11 -24.24 -9.86
N PRO A 434 5.39 -25.54 -10.13
CA PRO A 434 6.58 -26.18 -9.59
C PRO A 434 7.83 -25.57 -10.22
N LEU A 435 8.82 -25.27 -9.41
CA LEU A 435 10.11 -24.77 -9.88
C LEU A 435 11.06 -25.90 -10.22
N PRO A 436 11.93 -25.74 -11.22
CA PRO A 436 13.05 -26.66 -11.44
C PRO A 436 13.93 -26.71 -10.18
N GLY A 437 14.05 -27.89 -9.57
CA GLY A 437 14.84 -28.08 -8.33
C GLY A 437 14.03 -28.04 -7.05
N GLY A 438 12.70 -27.88 -7.12
CA GLY A 438 11.80 -27.83 -5.96
C GLY A 438 11.62 -26.42 -5.41
N GLY A 439 10.62 -26.26 -4.56
CA GLY A 439 10.23 -24.96 -4.00
C GLY A 439 9.19 -24.21 -4.83
N ASP A 440 8.78 -23.06 -4.33
CA ASP A 440 7.81 -22.16 -4.94
C ASP A 440 8.15 -20.69 -4.64
N TYR A 441 7.48 -19.77 -5.30
CA TYR A 441 7.65 -18.32 -5.08
C TYR A 441 6.30 -17.70 -4.70
N PRO A 442 6.00 -17.54 -3.40
CA PRO A 442 4.80 -16.84 -2.95
C PRO A 442 4.82 -15.38 -3.40
N PRO A 443 3.68 -14.83 -3.89
CA PRO A 443 3.57 -13.47 -4.40
C PRO A 443 3.63 -12.41 -3.30
#